data_b77f9abfa9646953c9ea604344286cad
#
_entry.id   b77f9abfa9646953c9ea604344286cad
#
_cell.length_a   1.000
_cell.length_b   1.000
_cell.length_c   1.000
_cell.angle_alpha   90.00
_cell.angle_beta   90.00
_cell.angle_gamma   90.00
#
_symmetry.space_group_name_H-M   'P 1'
#
loop_
_entity.id
_entity.type
_entity.pdbx_description
1 polymer ?
#
loop_
_entity_poly.entity_id
_entity_poly.type
_entity_poly.pdbx_seq_one_letter_code
_entity_poly.pdbx_strand_id
1 'polypeptide(L)'
;HPVAIYSHGTGYGLRWMSAFLTERLASHGFLVIAPDHVDDTLFDSDSAKLPQTLLRRPVDISDTFDWMVEKSEGNREFRGCIDPSAGYAVMGHSGGGYTALTTSGATISIDDLEEDCVAGIDFYCSMRDTWLESHPGSDTIDLSDDRVWATVALAPWDGFVLGTGLRMVRTPTLVLTGDADATTNLSMVMAIVADLDDPSALFGVLKNAGHYHFSPIGCDAYGCDGQLNLSISKEFTNESVTLFLAQQLQWPGASELSMPETAYVEWR
;
A
#
# COMPACT_ATOMS: atom_id res chain seq x y z
N HIS A 1 -5.86 13.12 16.23
CA HIS A 1 -4.82 13.01 15.21
C HIS A 1 -5.35 12.17 14.05
N PRO A 2 -5.07 12.55 12.78
CA PRO A 2 -5.35 11.66 11.66
C PRO A 2 -4.47 10.40 11.75
N VAL A 3 -5.04 9.27 11.35
CA VAL A 3 -4.36 7.98 11.39
C VAL A 3 -3.85 7.62 10.00
N ALA A 4 -2.63 7.10 9.92
CA ALA A 4 -2.08 6.48 8.72
C ALA A 4 -1.51 5.10 9.07
N ILE A 5 -1.86 4.08 8.28
CA ILE A 5 -1.39 2.71 8.50
C ILE A 5 -0.48 2.31 7.33
N TYR A 6 0.72 1.85 7.67
CA TYR A 6 1.72 1.46 6.68
C TYR A 6 1.88 -0.07 6.62
N SER A 7 1.78 -0.63 5.42
CA SER A 7 1.99 -2.04 5.10
C SER A 7 3.33 -2.25 4.39
N HIS A 8 4.18 -3.13 4.94
CA HIS A 8 5.49 -3.46 4.35
C HIS A 8 5.38 -4.35 3.10
N GLY A 9 6.46 -4.47 2.34
CA GLY A 9 6.54 -5.36 1.17
C GLY A 9 6.41 -6.84 1.55
N THR A 10 6.02 -7.69 0.58
CA THR A 10 5.93 -9.15 0.76
C THR A 10 7.28 -9.82 0.79
N GLY A 11 7.35 -10.99 1.42
CA GLY A 11 8.44 -11.95 1.36
C GLY A 11 9.57 -11.70 2.37
N TYR A 12 9.96 -10.48 2.61
CA TYR A 12 11.06 -10.12 3.53
C TYR A 12 10.90 -8.71 4.10
N GLY A 13 9.67 -8.19 4.08
CA GLY A 13 9.37 -6.86 4.60
C GLY A 13 9.43 -6.78 6.12
N LEU A 14 9.56 -5.57 6.63
CA LEU A 14 9.49 -5.26 8.07
C LEU A 14 8.89 -3.87 8.24
N ARG A 15 8.16 -3.67 9.32
CA ARG A 15 7.50 -2.40 9.66
C ARG A 15 8.38 -1.16 9.61
N TRP A 16 9.69 -1.29 9.84
CA TRP A 16 10.61 -0.15 9.88
C TRP A 16 11.37 0.11 8.57
N MET A 17 11.16 -0.70 7.51
CA MET A 17 11.89 -0.52 6.25
C MET A 17 11.62 0.83 5.56
N SER A 18 10.46 1.43 5.83
CA SER A 18 10.11 2.78 5.38
C SER A 18 9.98 3.77 6.55
N ALA A 19 10.80 3.61 7.60
CA ALA A 19 10.79 4.48 8.78
C ALA A 19 10.95 5.97 8.42
N PHE A 20 11.73 6.30 7.37
CA PHE A 20 11.89 7.66 6.89
C PHE A 20 10.55 8.35 6.58
N LEU A 21 9.57 7.60 6.04
CA LEU A 21 8.24 8.10 5.70
C LEU A 21 7.32 8.12 6.94
N THR A 22 7.30 7.03 7.71
CA THR A 22 6.42 6.92 8.87
C THR A 22 6.79 7.94 9.95
N GLU A 23 8.10 8.17 10.19
CA GLU A 23 8.59 9.21 11.09
C GLU A 23 8.30 10.64 10.56
N ARG A 24 8.39 10.84 9.24
CA ARG A 24 8.03 12.11 8.62
C ARG A 24 6.57 12.46 8.86
N LEU A 25 5.67 11.53 8.61
CA LEU A 25 4.24 11.74 8.85
C LEU A 25 3.94 11.97 10.33
N ALA A 26 4.57 11.20 11.22
CA ALA A 26 4.42 11.41 12.66
C ALA A 26 4.89 12.82 13.09
N SER A 27 5.98 13.33 12.51
CA SER A 27 6.46 14.69 12.75
C SER A 27 5.50 15.79 12.27
N HIS A 28 4.57 15.43 11.37
CA HIS A 28 3.50 16.32 10.86
C HIS A 28 2.16 16.11 11.57
N GLY A 29 2.14 15.37 12.68
CA GLY A 29 0.95 15.23 13.53
C GLY A 29 0.05 14.05 13.17
N PHE A 30 0.47 13.16 12.28
CA PHE A 30 -0.21 11.89 12.07
C PHE A 30 0.11 10.92 13.22
N LEU A 31 -0.85 10.09 13.56
CA LEU A 31 -0.61 8.87 14.31
C LEU A 31 -0.36 7.76 13.31
N VAL A 32 0.89 7.25 13.28
CA VAL A 32 1.29 6.27 12.28
C VAL A 32 1.51 4.91 12.91
N ILE A 33 0.95 3.87 12.30
CA ILE A 33 1.09 2.49 12.73
C ILE A 33 1.59 1.66 11.55
N ALA A 34 2.45 0.70 11.84
CA ALA A 34 2.96 -0.24 10.86
C ALA A 34 2.97 -1.64 11.47
N PRO A 35 1.98 -2.51 11.17
CA PRO A 35 2.03 -3.90 11.61
C PRO A 35 3.10 -4.69 10.85
N ASP A 36 3.59 -5.79 11.45
CA ASP A 36 4.24 -6.86 10.72
C ASP A 36 3.17 -7.90 10.36
N HIS A 37 3.12 -8.29 9.09
CA HIS A 37 2.21 -9.34 8.63
C HIS A 37 2.80 -10.71 8.92
N VAL A 38 2.09 -11.55 9.64
CA VAL A 38 2.53 -12.91 10.03
C VAL A 38 2.74 -13.79 8.79
N ASP A 39 3.77 -14.60 8.79
CA ASP A 39 4.24 -15.44 7.67
C ASP A 39 4.78 -14.64 6.47
N ASP A 40 5.02 -13.32 6.61
CA ASP A 40 5.46 -12.46 5.49
C ASP A 40 6.53 -11.44 5.89
N THR A 41 7.22 -11.69 6.98
CA THR A 41 8.35 -10.88 7.43
C THR A 41 9.69 -11.54 7.09
N LEU A 42 10.80 -10.77 7.24
CA LEU A 42 12.16 -11.31 7.12
C LEU A 42 12.41 -12.54 8.01
N PHE A 43 11.65 -12.69 9.11
CA PHE A 43 11.91 -13.70 10.12
C PHE A 43 11.03 -14.94 10.00
N ASP A 44 9.88 -14.84 9.33
CA ASP A 44 8.87 -15.90 9.27
C ASP A 44 8.25 -16.09 7.86
N SER A 45 8.82 -15.47 6.82
CA SER A 45 8.27 -15.57 5.46
C SER A 45 8.19 -17.01 4.98
N ASP A 46 7.01 -17.38 4.51
CA ASP A 46 6.72 -18.68 3.91
C ASP A 46 6.03 -18.49 2.56
N SER A 47 6.78 -18.65 1.48
CA SER A 47 6.26 -18.47 0.12
C SER A 47 5.11 -19.42 -0.24
N ALA A 48 5.02 -20.58 0.42
CA ALA A 48 3.90 -21.51 0.22
C ALA A 48 2.59 -20.98 0.80
N LYS A 49 2.66 -20.04 1.74
CA LYS A 49 1.50 -19.39 2.37
C LYS A 49 1.17 -18.04 1.74
N LEU A 50 1.91 -17.61 0.71
CA LEU A 50 1.70 -16.30 0.11
C LEU A 50 0.25 -16.04 -0.32
N PRO A 51 -0.49 -17.00 -0.94
CA PRO A 51 -1.91 -16.79 -1.28
C PRO A 51 -2.77 -16.43 -0.07
N GLN A 52 -2.64 -17.17 1.04
CA GLN A 52 -3.36 -16.92 2.28
C GLN A 52 -2.92 -15.61 2.95
N THR A 53 -1.63 -15.32 2.89
CA THR A 53 -1.07 -14.08 3.42
C THR A 53 -1.62 -12.86 2.70
N LEU A 54 -1.73 -12.90 1.37
CA LEU A 54 -2.34 -11.81 0.60
C LEU A 54 -3.81 -11.56 1.00
N LEU A 55 -4.57 -12.63 1.26
CA LEU A 55 -5.95 -12.49 1.76
C LEU A 55 -6.02 -11.90 3.17
N ARG A 56 -5.03 -12.19 4.01
CA ARG A 56 -5.02 -11.73 5.40
C ARG A 56 -4.51 -10.29 5.56
N ARG A 57 -3.55 -9.85 4.76
CA ARG A 57 -2.91 -8.53 4.91
C ARG A 57 -3.88 -7.35 4.97
N PRO A 58 -4.94 -7.24 4.12
CA PRO A 58 -5.94 -6.18 4.25
C PRO A 58 -6.72 -6.26 5.57
N VAL A 59 -7.03 -7.47 6.05
CA VAL A 59 -7.67 -7.70 7.35
C VAL A 59 -6.77 -7.26 8.49
N ASP A 60 -5.45 -7.57 8.45
CA ASP A 60 -4.48 -7.10 9.44
C ASP A 60 -4.46 -5.57 9.55
N ILE A 61 -4.69 -4.84 8.43
CA ILE A 61 -4.78 -3.37 8.43
C ILE A 61 -6.04 -2.91 9.15
N SER A 62 -7.20 -3.49 8.82
CA SER A 62 -8.48 -3.17 9.47
C SER A 62 -8.44 -3.48 10.97
N ASP A 63 -7.92 -4.64 11.35
CA ASP A 63 -7.74 -5.05 12.75
C ASP A 63 -6.75 -4.13 13.50
N THR A 64 -5.72 -3.64 12.80
CA THR A 64 -4.77 -2.67 13.37
C THR A 64 -5.48 -1.36 13.73
N PHE A 65 -6.37 -0.87 12.88
CA PHE A 65 -7.17 0.30 13.19
C PHE A 65 -8.11 0.06 14.36
N ASP A 66 -8.81 -1.08 14.38
CA ASP A 66 -9.71 -1.46 15.48
C ASP A 66 -8.96 -1.54 16.82
N TRP A 67 -7.77 -2.15 16.81
CA TRP A 67 -6.92 -2.21 18.00
C TRP A 67 -6.54 -0.80 18.51
N MET A 68 -6.23 0.13 17.59
CA MET A 68 -5.89 1.50 17.97
C MET A 68 -7.09 2.26 18.54
N VAL A 69 -8.28 2.07 17.96
CA VAL A 69 -9.52 2.64 18.49
C VAL A 69 -9.76 2.14 19.92
N GLU A 70 -9.66 0.82 20.14
CA GLU A 70 -9.77 0.23 21.49
C GLU A 70 -8.77 0.85 22.48
N LYS A 71 -7.51 1.02 22.08
CA LYS A 71 -6.48 1.63 22.92
C LYS A 71 -6.75 3.12 23.20
N SER A 72 -7.28 3.83 22.20
CA SER A 72 -7.67 5.24 22.36
C SER A 72 -8.83 5.42 23.35
N GLU A 73 -9.75 4.46 23.44
CA GLU A 73 -10.85 4.50 24.40
C GLU A 73 -10.43 4.11 25.82
N GLY A 74 -9.57 3.08 25.94
CA GLY A 74 -9.24 2.45 27.21
C GLY A 74 -7.93 2.83 27.87
N ASN A 75 -6.92 3.27 27.12
CA ASN A 75 -5.57 3.56 27.60
C ASN A 75 -5.40 5.04 28.00
N ARG A 76 -4.75 5.30 29.15
CA ARG A 76 -4.47 6.68 29.58
C ARG A 76 -3.54 7.44 28.63
N GLU A 77 -2.58 6.74 28.02
CA GLU A 77 -1.57 7.35 27.13
C GLU A 77 -2.14 7.74 25.77
N PHE A 78 -3.07 6.95 25.24
CA PHE A 78 -3.67 7.16 23.92
C PHE A 78 -5.11 7.67 23.97
N ARG A 79 -5.62 7.98 25.17
CA ARG A 79 -7.02 8.34 25.34
C ARG A 79 -7.39 9.61 24.58
N GLY A 80 -8.35 9.45 23.65
CA GLY A 80 -8.86 10.55 22.82
C GLY A 80 -7.89 10.99 21.72
N CYS A 81 -6.84 10.23 21.42
CA CYS A 81 -5.91 10.55 20.32
C CYS A 81 -6.51 10.28 18.95
N ILE A 82 -7.49 9.39 18.85
CA ILE A 82 -8.14 8.96 17.61
C ILE A 82 -9.63 9.31 17.67
N ASP A 83 -10.14 9.83 16.57
CA ASP A 83 -11.57 9.87 16.28
C ASP A 83 -11.91 8.64 15.41
N PRO A 84 -12.61 7.64 15.95
CA PRO A 84 -12.94 6.42 15.19
C PRO A 84 -13.75 6.69 13.92
N SER A 85 -14.54 7.78 13.90
CA SER A 85 -15.35 8.15 12.75
C SER A 85 -14.55 8.81 11.62
N ALA A 86 -13.32 9.25 11.89
CA ALA A 86 -12.46 9.90 10.91
C ALA A 86 -11.76 8.89 9.98
N GLY A 87 -11.71 7.60 10.35
CA GLY A 87 -11.04 6.58 9.58
C GLY A 87 -9.52 6.75 9.50
N TYR A 88 -8.91 6.21 8.45
CA TYR A 88 -7.45 6.21 8.28
C TYR A 88 -7.02 6.28 6.82
N ALA A 89 -5.80 6.77 6.56
CA ALA A 89 -5.12 6.55 5.29
C ALA A 89 -4.38 5.22 5.33
N VAL A 90 -4.41 4.48 4.23
CA VAL A 90 -3.61 3.27 4.07
C VAL A 90 -2.50 3.52 3.06
N MET A 91 -1.30 3.04 3.37
CA MET A 91 -0.15 3.18 2.50
C MET A 91 0.75 1.96 2.58
N GLY A 92 1.50 1.68 1.51
CA GLY A 92 2.43 0.57 1.54
C GLY A 92 3.35 0.49 0.33
N HIS A 93 4.41 -0.30 0.50
CA HIS A 93 5.45 -0.53 -0.51
C HIS A 93 5.35 -1.94 -1.08
N SER A 94 5.52 -2.09 -2.40
CA SER A 94 5.53 -3.40 -3.06
C SER A 94 4.23 -4.18 -2.80
N GLY A 95 4.28 -5.37 -2.20
CA GLY A 95 3.09 -6.10 -1.72
C GLY A 95 2.27 -5.33 -0.69
N GLY A 96 2.86 -4.36 0.02
CA GLY A 96 2.10 -3.40 0.82
C GLY A 96 1.27 -2.43 -0.02
N GLY A 97 1.69 -2.16 -1.26
CA GLY A 97 0.87 -1.44 -2.25
C GLY A 97 -0.37 -2.23 -2.66
N TYR A 98 -0.24 -3.54 -2.89
CA TYR A 98 -1.39 -4.45 -3.02
C TYR A 98 -2.33 -4.34 -1.83
N THR A 99 -1.78 -4.45 -0.62
CA THR A 99 -2.56 -4.35 0.61
C THR A 99 -3.32 -3.02 0.68
N ALA A 100 -2.65 -1.90 0.35
CA ALA A 100 -3.28 -0.59 0.35
C ALA A 100 -4.44 -0.51 -0.67
N LEU A 101 -4.23 -1.01 -1.88
CA LEU A 101 -5.26 -1.00 -2.94
C LEU A 101 -6.46 -1.89 -2.59
N THR A 102 -6.23 -3.11 -2.06
CA THR A 102 -7.32 -4.01 -1.66
C THR A 102 -8.09 -3.49 -0.47
N THR A 103 -7.41 -2.96 0.56
CA THR A 103 -8.09 -2.33 1.70
C THR A 103 -8.94 -1.11 1.26
N SER A 104 -8.57 -0.47 0.16
CA SER A 104 -9.26 0.72 -0.39
C SER A 104 -10.35 0.39 -1.41
N GLY A 105 -10.66 -0.89 -1.65
CA GLY A 105 -11.76 -1.31 -2.50
C GLY A 105 -11.38 -2.16 -3.71
N ALA A 106 -10.10 -2.36 -4.04
CA ALA A 106 -9.77 -3.27 -5.12
C ALA A 106 -10.22 -4.69 -4.80
N THR A 107 -10.98 -5.29 -5.71
CA THR A 107 -11.53 -6.65 -5.58
C THR A 107 -10.72 -7.65 -6.41
N ILE A 108 -10.87 -8.95 -6.11
CA ILE A 108 -10.29 -10.04 -6.89
C ILE A 108 -11.43 -10.88 -7.45
N SER A 109 -11.40 -11.14 -8.75
CA SER A 109 -12.40 -11.97 -9.43
C SER A 109 -12.14 -13.46 -9.15
N ILE A 110 -13.17 -14.18 -8.71
CA ILE A 110 -13.08 -15.65 -8.55
C ILE A 110 -12.96 -16.33 -9.90
N ASP A 111 -13.63 -15.82 -10.94
CA ASP A 111 -13.56 -16.37 -12.29
C ASP A 111 -12.15 -16.25 -12.88
N ASP A 112 -11.46 -15.10 -12.67
CA ASP A 112 -10.07 -14.91 -13.14
C ASP A 112 -9.12 -15.86 -12.39
N LEU A 113 -9.28 -16.04 -11.07
CA LEU A 113 -8.52 -17.02 -10.29
C LEU A 113 -8.78 -18.46 -10.77
N GLU A 114 -10.02 -18.79 -11.15
CA GLU A 114 -10.38 -20.11 -11.70
C GLU A 114 -9.69 -20.34 -13.04
N GLU A 115 -9.68 -19.37 -13.94
CA GLU A 115 -9.04 -19.47 -15.25
C GLU A 115 -7.54 -19.76 -15.09
N ASP A 116 -6.85 -19.00 -14.25
CA ASP A 116 -5.42 -19.18 -13.98
C ASP A 116 -5.13 -20.48 -13.22
N CYS A 117 -6.02 -20.91 -12.32
CA CYS A 117 -5.93 -22.19 -11.63
C CYS A 117 -6.04 -23.35 -12.62
N VAL A 118 -6.98 -23.34 -13.55
CA VAL A 118 -7.13 -24.37 -14.59
C VAL A 118 -5.92 -24.38 -15.52
N ALA A 119 -5.26 -23.24 -15.72
CA ALA A 119 -3.99 -23.18 -16.46
C ALA A 119 -2.81 -23.83 -15.68
N GLY A 120 -3.02 -24.29 -14.46
CA GLY A 120 -2.07 -25.06 -13.66
C GLY A 120 -1.18 -24.22 -12.75
N ILE A 121 -1.65 -23.05 -12.32
CA ILE A 121 -0.90 -22.18 -11.40
C ILE A 121 -1.46 -22.35 -9.98
N ASP A 122 -0.80 -23.18 -9.17
CA ASP A 122 -1.22 -23.57 -7.82
C ASP A 122 -1.48 -22.37 -6.89
N PHE A 123 -0.81 -21.24 -7.11
CA PHE A 123 -1.00 -20.01 -6.35
C PHE A 123 -2.46 -19.52 -6.41
N TYR A 124 -3.04 -19.45 -7.62
CA TYR A 124 -4.42 -18.97 -7.80
C TYR A 124 -5.45 -19.97 -7.29
N CYS A 125 -5.19 -21.28 -7.48
CA CYS A 125 -6.01 -22.33 -6.88
C CYS A 125 -6.06 -22.20 -5.36
N SER A 126 -4.90 -22.02 -4.74
CA SER A 126 -4.80 -21.90 -3.28
C SER A 126 -5.51 -20.65 -2.75
N MET A 127 -5.41 -19.51 -3.43
CA MET A 127 -6.11 -18.28 -3.05
C MET A 127 -7.62 -18.44 -3.14
N ARG A 128 -8.11 -18.93 -4.29
CA ARG A 128 -9.53 -19.20 -4.54
C ARG A 128 -10.11 -20.15 -3.49
N ASP A 129 -9.47 -21.30 -3.30
CA ASP A 129 -9.98 -22.36 -2.42
C ASP A 129 -10.01 -21.88 -0.97
N THR A 130 -8.96 -21.17 -0.52
CA THR A 130 -8.92 -20.57 0.82
C THR A 130 -10.09 -19.60 1.03
N TRP A 131 -10.43 -18.78 0.05
CA TRP A 131 -11.55 -17.86 0.15
C TRP A 131 -12.89 -18.58 0.16
N LEU A 132 -13.11 -19.48 -0.79
CA LEU A 132 -14.38 -20.19 -0.96
C LEU A 132 -14.70 -21.15 0.18
N GLU A 133 -13.71 -21.62 0.95
CA GLU A 133 -13.95 -22.43 2.15
C GLU A 133 -14.82 -21.67 3.17
N SER A 134 -14.62 -20.39 3.34
CA SER A 134 -15.39 -19.55 4.26
C SER A 134 -16.48 -18.72 3.60
N HIS A 135 -16.43 -18.54 2.26
CA HIS A 135 -17.36 -17.73 1.47
C HIS A 135 -17.89 -18.52 0.26
N PRO A 136 -18.62 -19.64 0.47
CA PRO A 136 -19.06 -20.51 -0.61
C PRO A 136 -20.03 -19.77 -1.55
N GLY A 137 -19.72 -19.81 -2.85
CA GLY A 137 -20.53 -19.17 -3.90
C GLY A 137 -20.29 -17.68 -4.08
N SER A 138 -19.20 -17.16 -3.51
CA SER A 138 -18.75 -15.79 -3.79
C SER A 138 -18.19 -15.69 -5.20
N ASP A 139 -18.54 -14.64 -5.93
CA ASP A 139 -18.00 -14.34 -7.27
C ASP A 139 -16.74 -13.44 -7.18
N THR A 140 -16.56 -12.80 -6.03
CA THR A 140 -15.48 -11.85 -5.78
C THR A 140 -14.91 -11.99 -4.39
N ILE A 141 -13.62 -11.66 -4.24
CA ILE A 141 -12.97 -11.42 -2.96
C ILE A 141 -12.95 -9.91 -2.74
N ASP A 142 -13.65 -9.45 -1.72
CA ASP A 142 -13.67 -8.06 -1.28
C ASP A 142 -13.13 -8.00 0.15
N LEU A 143 -12.01 -7.30 0.31
CA LEU A 143 -11.29 -7.12 1.58
C LEU A 143 -11.20 -5.64 1.96
N SER A 144 -12.10 -4.83 1.39
CA SER A 144 -12.14 -3.39 1.61
C SER A 144 -12.57 -3.00 3.03
N ASP A 145 -12.14 -1.82 3.42
CA ASP A 145 -12.56 -1.16 4.65
C ASP A 145 -13.07 0.25 4.32
N ASP A 146 -14.35 0.48 4.47
CA ASP A 146 -15.01 1.77 4.17
C ASP A 146 -14.47 2.95 5.01
N ARG A 147 -13.67 2.68 6.04
CA ARG A 147 -13.01 3.72 6.85
C ARG A 147 -11.76 4.30 6.21
N VAL A 148 -11.29 3.72 5.08
CA VAL A 148 -10.15 4.27 4.35
C VAL A 148 -10.55 5.54 3.62
N TRP A 149 -9.84 6.64 3.86
CA TRP A 149 -10.11 7.93 3.21
C TRP A 149 -9.05 8.34 2.18
N ALA A 150 -7.87 7.72 2.16
CA ALA A 150 -6.85 7.93 1.12
C ALA A 150 -5.92 6.72 1.01
N THR A 151 -5.36 6.53 -0.18
CA THR A 151 -4.49 5.41 -0.54
C THR A 151 -3.16 5.90 -1.08
N VAL A 152 -2.04 5.32 -0.59
CA VAL A 152 -0.71 5.57 -1.13
C VAL A 152 -0.04 4.23 -1.47
N ALA A 153 0.26 4.04 -2.76
CA ALA A 153 0.92 2.84 -3.27
C ALA A 153 2.32 3.18 -3.78
N LEU A 154 3.36 2.66 -3.11
CA LEU A 154 4.75 2.91 -3.41
C LEU A 154 5.35 1.70 -4.13
N ALA A 155 5.79 1.85 -5.38
CA ALA A 155 6.26 0.75 -6.23
C ALA A 155 5.37 -0.49 -6.09
N PRO A 156 4.04 -0.36 -6.30
CA PRO A 156 3.09 -1.41 -5.94
C PRO A 156 3.29 -2.67 -6.77
N TRP A 157 3.15 -3.81 -6.10
CA TRP A 157 2.91 -5.10 -6.73
C TRP A 157 1.43 -5.46 -6.52
N ASP A 158 0.73 -5.87 -7.55
CA ASP A 158 -0.70 -6.20 -7.50
C ASP A 158 -1.00 -7.68 -7.25
N GLY A 159 0.03 -8.50 -7.08
CA GLY A 159 -0.12 -9.94 -6.93
C GLY A 159 -0.58 -10.65 -8.19
N PHE A 160 -0.68 -9.94 -9.32
CA PHE A 160 -1.29 -10.42 -10.57
C PHE A 160 -2.75 -10.89 -10.42
N VAL A 161 -3.46 -10.37 -9.42
CA VAL A 161 -4.81 -10.81 -9.07
C VAL A 161 -5.86 -9.69 -9.08
N LEU A 162 -5.45 -8.43 -9.13
CA LEU A 162 -6.39 -7.31 -9.03
C LEU A 162 -7.08 -6.99 -10.35
N GLY A 163 -6.34 -6.94 -11.46
CA GLY A 163 -6.89 -6.70 -12.79
C GLY A 163 -7.95 -5.60 -12.81
N THR A 164 -9.10 -5.87 -13.42
CA THR A 164 -10.22 -4.91 -13.48
C THR A 164 -10.87 -4.61 -12.14
N GLY A 165 -10.60 -5.38 -11.09
CA GLY A 165 -11.05 -5.11 -9.72
C GLY A 165 -10.48 -3.82 -9.15
N LEU A 166 -9.36 -3.31 -9.68
CA LEU A 166 -8.80 -2.00 -9.35
C LEU A 166 -9.80 -0.84 -9.59
N ARG A 167 -10.74 -1.00 -10.51
CA ARG A 167 -11.82 0.00 -10.78
C ARG A 167 -12.76 0.20 -9.60
N MET A 168 -12.72 -0.69 -8.63
CA MET A 168 -13.56 -0.58 -7.42
C MET A 168 -12.95 0.35 -6.37
N VAL A 169 -11.67 0.70 -6.47
CA VAL A 169 -11.03 1.72 -5.62
C VAL A 169 -11.72 3.07 -5.85
N ARG A 170 -12.18 3.71 -4.77
CA ARG A 170 -12.89 5.01 -4.81
C ARG A 170 -12.22 6.08 -3.95
N THR A 171 -11.21 5.71 -3.22
CA THR A 171 -10.45 6.66 -2.39
C THR A 171 -9.48 7.45 -3.26
N PRO A 172 -9.21 8.73 -2.94
CA PRO A 172 -8.11 9.45 -3.54
C PRO A 172 -6.82 8.63 -3.45
N THR A 173 -6.13 8.45 -4.58
CA THR A 173 -4.99 7.54 -4.67
C THR A 173 -3.74 8.26 -5.19
N LEU A 174 -2.61 8.06 -4.50
CA LEU A 174 -1.27 8.43 -4.95
C LEU A 174 -0.47 7.16 -5.25
N VAL A 175 0.06 7.06 -6.46
CA VAL A 175 0.99 6.00 -6.87
C VAL A 175 2.35 6.61 -7.17
N LEU A 176 3.41 6.11 -6.54
CA LEU A 176 4.80 6.47 -6.85
C LEU A 176 5.57 5.23 -7.27
N THR A 177 6.39 5.34 -8.31
CA THR A 177 7.27 4.25 -8.78
C THR A 177 8.57 4.78 -9.36
N GLY A 178 9.52 3.88 -9.61
CA GLY A 178 10.78 4.19 -10.28
C GLY A 178 10.82 3.60 -11.70
N ASP A 179 11.46 4.30 -12.64
CA ASP A 179 11.61 3.79 -14.02
C ASP A 179 12.71 2.73 -14.16
N ALA A 180 13.58 2.59 -13.16
CA ALA A 180 14.62 1.56 -13.06
C ALA A 180 14.24 0.42 -12.09
N ASP A 181 12.98 0.32 -11.68
CA ASP A 181 12.49 -0.77 -10.83
C ASP A 181 12.49 -2.08 -11.61
N ALA A 182 13.32 -3.04 -11.18
CA ALA A 182 13.42 -4.36 -11.79
C ALA A 182 12.46 -5.39 -11.18
N THR A 183 11.85 -5.08 -10.03
CA THR A 183 10.93 -5.96 -9.30
C THR A 183 9.49 -5.70 -9.74
N THR A 184 9.00 -4.47 -9.59
CA THR A 184 7.70 -4.01 -10.09
C THR A 184 7.95 -2.99 -11.20
N ASN A 185 8.28 -3.49 -12.38
CA ASN A 185 8.71 -2.64 -13.46
C ASN A 185 7.63 -1.62 -13.87
N LEU A 186 8.07 -0.52 -14.47
CA LEU A 186 7.20 0.60 -14.81
C LEU A 186 5.95 0.18 -15.60
N SER A 187 6.05 -0.82 -16.50
CA SER A 187 4.89 -1.27 -17.28
C SER A 187 3.83 -1.96 -16.43
N MET A 188 4.23 -2.71 -15.38
CA MET A 188 3.29 -3.29 -14.42
C MET A 188 2.56 -2.20 -13.63
N VAL A 189 3.30 -1.22 -13.12
CA VAL A 189 2.67 -0.13 -12.36
C VAL A 189 1.78 0.74 -13.24
N MET A 190 2.18 0.97 -14.50
CA MET A 190 1.32 1.66 -15.47
C MET A 190 0.00 0.91 -15.75
N ALA A 191 0.02 -0.42 -15.77
CA ALA A 191 -1.19 -1.24 -15.90
C ALA A 191 -2.10 -1.05 -14.66
N ILE A 192 -1.54 -1.10 -13.44
CA ILE A 192 -2.29 -0.83 -12.20
C ILE A 192 -2.96 0.55 -12.28
N VAL A 193 -2.23 1.60 -12.67
CA VAL A 193 -2.78 2.96 -12.77
C VAL A 193 -3.87 3.06 -13.85
N ALA A 194 -3.69 2.39 -14.98
CA ALA A 194 -4.70 2.37 -16.05
C ALA A 194 -5.99 1.65 -15.60
N ASP A 195 -5.86 0.58 -14.82
CA ASP A 195 -7.00 -0.19 -14.31
C ASP A 195 -7.70 0.48 -13.11
N LEU A 196 -7.06 1.40 -12.39
CA LEU A 196 -7.75 2.26 -11.40
C LEU A 196 -8.89 3.06 -12.03
N ASP A 197 -8.75 3.41 -13.32
CA ASP A 197 -9.76 4.15 -14.09
C ASP A 197 -10.25 5.44 -13.36
N ASP A 198 -9.35 6.07 -12.60
CA ASP A 198 -9.61 7.29 -11.83
C ASP A 198 -8.70 8.43 -12.34
N PRO A 199 -9.26 9.41 -13.07
CA PRO A 199 -8.49 10.54 -13.58
C PRO A 199 -7.98 11.49 -12.49
N SER A 200 -8.42 11.34 -11.26
CA SER A 200 -7.93 12.10 -10.09
C SER A 200 -6.77 11.41 -9.38
N ALA A 201 -6.46 10.16 -9.72
CA ALA A 201 -5.31 9.46 -9.18
C ALA A 201 -4.01 10.17 -9.59
N LEU A 202 -3.15 10.41 -8.62
CA LEU A 202 -1.84 11.02 -8.87
C LEU A 202 -0.81 9.92 -9.14
N PHE A 203 -0.09 10.03 -10.24
CA PHE A 203 0.95 9.07 -10.60
C PHE A 203 2.28 9.76 -10.85
N GLY A 204 3.27 9.48 -9.99
CA GLY A 204 4.63 10.01 -10.08
C GLY A 204 5.65 8.92 -10.40
N VAL A 205 6.48 9.18 -11.43
CA VAL A 205 7.58 8.29 -11.84
C VAL A 205 8.91 8.95 -11.54
N LEU A 206 9.72 8.34 -10.68
CA LEU A 206 11.08 8.81 -10.35
C LEU A 206 12.09 8.21 -11.33
N LYS A 207 12.81 9.08 -12.03
CA LYS A 207 13.86 8.67 -12.98
C LYS A 207 15.07 8.09 -12.26
N ASN A 208 15.56 6.97 -12.79
CA ASN A 208 16.69 6.21 -12.23
C ASN A 208 16.47 5.69 -10.81
N ALA A 209 15.23 5.65 -10.32
CA ALA A 209 14.87 5.03 -9.06
C ALA A 209 14.47 3.56 -9.30
N GLY A 210 14.91 2.66 -8.43
CA GLY A 210 14.50 1.27 -8.40
C GLY A 210 13.54 0.99 -7.25
N HIS A 211 13.25 -0.30 -7.06
CA HIS A 211 12.25 -0.78 -6.11
C HIS A 211 12.46 -0.27 -4.68
N TYR A 212 13.66 -0.42 -4.16
CA TYR A 212 13.97 -0.06 -2.78
C TYR A 212 14.24 1.42 -2.54
N HIS A 213 14.07 2.29 -3.53
CA HIS A 213 14.10 3.74 -3.32
C HIS A 213 12.91 4.23 -2.48
N PHE A 214 11.85 3.43 -2.39
CA PHE A 214 10.67 3.67 -1.54
C PHE A 214 10.70 2.89 -0.21
N SER A 215 11.70 2.01 -0.04
CA SER A 215 11.96 1.24 1.17
C SER A 215 13.49 1.11 1.38
N PRO A 216 14.19 2.22 1.69
CA PRO A 216 15.65 2.33 1.52
C PRO A 216 16.49 1.35 2.33
N ILE A 217 16.00 0.84 3.46
CA ILE A 217 16.67 -0.23 4.21
C ILE A 217 16.80 -1.50 3.34
N GLY A 218 15.87 -1.70 2.41
CA GLY A 218 15.96 -2.78 1.43
C GLY A 218 17.18 -2.66 0.50
N CYS A 219 17.62 -1.44 0.16
CA CYS A 219 18.85 -1.26 -0.61
C CYS A 219 20.11 -1.82 0.10
N ASP A 220 20.17 -1.64 1.42
CA ASP A 220 21.29 -2.15 2.22
C ASP A 220 21.26 -3.67 2.35
N ALA A 221 20.04 -4.24 2.38
CA ALA A 221 19.83 -5.67 2.59
C ALA A 221 19.88 -6.50 1.28
N TYR A 222 19.33 -5.96 0.19
CA TYR A 222 19.07 -6.72 -1.05
C TYR A 222 19.73 -6.10 -2.29
N GLY A 223 20.37 -4.96 -2.15
CA GLY A 223 20.89 -4.16 -3.25
C GLY A 223 19.88 -3.16 -3.78
N CYS A 224 20.37 -2.09 -4.37
CA CYS A 224 19.55 -1.05 -4.99
C CYS A 224 19.64 -1.18 -6.52
N ASP A 225 18.54 -1.48 -7.17
CA ASP A 225 18.38 -1.25 -8.60
C ASP A 225 18.10 0.25 -8.81
N GLY A 226 18.68 0.82 -9.85
CA GLY A 226 18.61 2.25 -10.08
C GLY A 226 19.79 3.03 -9.48
N GLN A 227 19.96 4.26 -9.94
CA GLN A 227 21.11 5.10 -9.61
C GLN A 227 20.75 6.44 -8.99
N LEU A 228 19.46 6.68 -8.72
CA LEU A 228 19.03 7.89 -8.04
C LEU A 228 19.60 7.91 -6.62
N ASN A 229 20.05 9.07 -6.17
CA ASN A 229 20.50 9.20 -4.79
C ASN A 229 19.31 8.98 -3.83
N LEU A 230 19.48 8.07 -2.86
CA LEU A 230 18.46 7.71 -1.86
C LEU A 230 17.93 8.92 -1.07
N SER A 231 18.77 9.96 -0.86
CA SER A 231 18.30 11.17 -0.18
C SER A 231 17.26 11.92 -1.00
N ILE A 232 17.43 11.94 -2.34
CA ILE A 232 16.48 12.59 -3.26
C ILE A 232 15.15 11.82 -3.26
N SER A 233 15.19 10.49 -3.39
CA SER A 233 13.96 9.69 -3.38
C SER A 233 13.22 9.77 -2.04
N LYS A 234 13.94 9.74 -0.91
CA LYS A 234 13.35 9.91 0.43
C LYS A 234 12.67 11.25 0.59
N GLU A 235 13.36 12.35 0.24
CA GLU A 235 12.82 13.69 0.36
C GLU A 235 11.58 13.86 -0.51
N PHE A 236 11.68 13.47 -1.79
CA PHE A 236 10.55 13.51 -2.71
C PHE A 236 9.35 12.69 -2.23
N THR A 237 9.57 11.45 -1.80
CA THR A 237 8.49 10.58 -1.28
C THR A 237 7.86 11.21 -0.03
N ASN A 238 8.67 11.69 0.90
CA ASN A 238 8.20 12.36 2.11
C ASN A 238 7.33 13.59 1.81
N GLU A 239 7.80 14.46 0.92
CA GLU A 239 7.06 15.66 0.54
C GLU A 239 5.77 15.32 -0.19
N SER A 240 5.83 14.42 -1.19
CA SER A 240 4.68 14.02 -1.99
C SER A 240 3.58 13.38 -1.14
N VAL A 241 3.94 12.40 -0.30
CA VAL A 241 2.97 11.69 0.54
C VAL A 241 2.39 12.63 1.61
N THR A 242 3.26 13.42 2.27
CA THR A 242 2.77 14.36 3.30
C THR A 242 1.81 15.39 2.71
N LEU A 243 2.16 15.98 1.57
CA LEU A 243 1.32 16.98 0.91
C LEU A 243 0.00 16.36 0.42
N PHE A 244 0.07 15.20 -0.24
CA PHE A 244 -1.12 14.49 -0.70
C PHE A 244 -2.10 14.24 0.45
N LEU A 245 -1.64 13.66 1.56
CA LEU A 245 -2.50 13.39 2.71
C LEU A 245 -3.03 14.68 3.37
N ALA A 246 -2.20 15.73 3.46
CA ALA A 246 -2.63 17.03 3.98
C ALA A 246 -3.72 17.68 3.10
N GLN A 247 -3.65 17.50 1.77
CA GLN A 247 -4.67 17.96 0.83
C GLN A 247 -5.99 17.22 1.03
N GLN A 248 -5.96 15.88 1.22
CA GLN A 248 -7.16 15.11 1.48
C GLN A 248 -7.83 15.50 2.81
N LEU A 249 -7.03 15.85 3.82
CA LEU A 249 -7.52 16.35 5.10
C LEU A 249 -7.91 17.83 5.06
N GLN A 250 -7.76 18.50 3.91
CA GLN A 250 -8.05 19.92 3.74
C GLN A 250 -7.30 20.82 4.76
N TRP A 251 -6.06 20.47 5.07
CA TRP A 251 -5.26 21.26 5.98
C TRP A 251 -5.03 22.67 5.42
N PRO A 252 -5.02 23.70 6.30
CA PRO A 252 -4.87 25.09 5.86
C PRO A 252 -3.61 25.28 4.99
N GLY A 253 -3.82 25.82 3.79
CA GLY A 253 -2.75 26.09 2.82
C GLY A 253 -2.31 24.88 1.99
N ALA A 254 -2.69 23.65 2.31
CA ALA A 254 -2.26 22.47 1.54
C ALA A 254 -2.81 22.47 0.11
N SER A 255 -4.05 22.92 -0.09
CA SER A 255 -4.68 23.01 -1.41
C SER A 255 -4.06 24.07 -2.35
N GLU A 256 -3.27 25.00 -1.79
CA GLU A 256 -2.57 26.03 -2.56
C GLU A 256 -1.22 25.55 -3.08
N LEU A 257 -0.73 24.40 -2.60
CA LEU A 257 0.55 23.82 -2.97
C LEU A 257 0.37 22.81 -4.11
N SER A 258 1.28 22.86 -5.08
CA SER A 258 1.41 21.82 -6.12
C SER A 258 2.26 20.66 -5.61
N MET A 259 2.03 19.48 -6.17
CA MET A 259 2.90 18.33 -5.90
C MET A 259 4.36 18.67 -6.22
N PRO A 260 5.34 18.12 -5.46
CA PRO A 260 6.74 18.46 -5.64
C PRO A 260 7.21 18.20 -7.07
N GLU A 261 7.87 19.18 -7.67
CA GLU A 261 8.51 19.06 -8.99
C GLU A 261 10.02 19.01 -8.81
N THR A 262 10.65 18.01 -9.41
CA THR A 262 12.11 17.90 -9.46
C THR A 262 12.56 17.49 -10.85
N ALA A 263 13.86 17.63 -11.16
CA ALA A 263 14.40 17.14 -12.44
C ALA A 263 14.29 15.61 -12.59
N TYR A 264 13.97 14.91 -11.50
CA TYR A 264 13.93 13.45 -11.40
C TYR A 264 12.51 12.88 -11.37
N VAL A 265 11.47 13.69 -11.41
CA VAL A 265 10.09 13.21 -11.40
C VAL A 265 9.37 13.55 -12.70
N GLU A 266 8.51 12.66 -13.12
CA GLU A 266 7.50 12.85 -14.14
C GLU A 266 6.13 12.53 -13.55
N TRP A 267 5.28 13.53 -13.41
CA TRP A 267 3.87 13.36 -13.05
C TRP A 267 3.06 13.02 -14.31
N ARG A 268 2.22 12.01 -14.24
CA ARG A 268 1.41 11.50 -15.35
C ARG A 268 -0.07 11.48 -15.01
#